data_99c11fe59a591ba44fade42cd4bc8d55
#
_entry.id   99c11fe59a591ba44fade42cd4bc8d55
#
_cell.length_a   1.000
_cell.length_b   1.000
_cell.length_c   1.000
_cell.angle_alpha   90.00
_cell.angle_beta   90.00
_cell.angle_gamma   90.00
#
_symmetry.space_group_name_H-M   'P 1'
#
loop_
_entity.id
_entity.type
_entity.pdbx_description
1 polymer ?
#
loop_
_entity_poly.entity_id
_entity_poly.type
_entity_poly.pdbx_seq_one_letter_code
_entity_poly.pdbx_strand_id
1 'polypeptide(L)'
;AEEKRTAEEKRTAEEKREAEEKREAEEKRLADERRAAELHAANRERNETKEKENVETVNMRKKVMRGSRKITGYRIQVYSGGNSRQDRQRAQDIGNKIKMKFPDQPVYVHFYSPSWKCRVGNFRTYEEANRMLRKIKAMGFNSSTILRGKITVQY
;
A
#
# COMPACT_ATOMS: atom_id res chain seq x y z
N ALA A 1 73.39 -10.45 -5.73
CA ALA A 1 72.72 -9.59 -6.77
C ALA A 1 71.39 -10.18 -7.27
N GLU A 2 71.23 -11.47 -7.32
CA GLU A 2 70.01 -12.17 -7.75
C GLU A 2 68.86 -12.06 -6.76
N GLU A 3 69.11 -12.18 -5.45
CA GLU A 3 68.07 -12.08 -4.41
C GLU A 3 67.38 -10.71 -4.34
N LYS A 4 68.08 -9.63 -4.69
CA LYS A 4 67.47 -8.30 -4.76
C LYS A 4 66.56 -8.13 -5.96
N ARG A 5 66.84 -8.73 -7.10
CA ARG A 5 65.99 -8.72 -8.29
C ARG A 5 64.69 -9.50 -8.08
N THR A 6 64.76 -10.66 -7.46
CA THR A 6 63.58 -11.47 -7.18
C THR A 6 62.63 -10.82 -6.13
N ALA A 7 63.18 -10.06 -5.19
CA ALA A 7 62.40 -9.31 -4.22
C ALA A 7 61.68 -8.09 -4.85
N GLU A 8 62.34 -7.41 -5.83
CA GLU A 8 61.79 -6.30 -6.56
C GLU A 8 60.70 -6.73 -7.54
N GLU A 9 60.88 -7.86 -8.23
CA GLU A 9 59.85 -8.45 -9.11
C GLU A 9 58.62 -8.91 -8.31
N LYS A 10 58.79 -9.42 -7.12
CA LYS A 10 57.64 -9.77 -6.25
C LYS A 10 56.86 -8.55 -5.78
N ARG A 11 57.55 -7.46 -5.41
CA ARG A 11 56.88 -6.19 -5.03
C ARG A 11 56.12 -5.56 -6.17
N THR A 12 56.69 -5.53 -7.36
CA THR A 12 55.99 -4.99 -8.55
C THR A 12 54.79 -5.84 -9.00
N ALA A 13 54.84 -7.15 -8.79
CA ALA A 13 53.73 -8.05 -9.05
C ALA A 13 52.61 -7.89 -8.01
N GLU A 14 52.97 -7.66 -6.75
CA GLU A 14 52.00 -7.40 -5.68
C GLU A 14 51.30 -6.05 -5.82
N GLU A 15 52.03 -4.98 -6.13
CA GLU A 15 51.45 -3.67 -6.45
C GLU A 15 50.50 -3.71 -7.66
N LYS A 16 50.83 -4.48 -8.70
CA LYS A 16 49.92 -4.65 -9.85
C LYS A 16 48.65 -5.39 -9.48
N ARG A 17 48.71 -6.42 -8.65
CA ARG A 17 47.51 -7.13 -8.16
C ARG A 17 46.65 -6.26 -7.29
N GLU A 18 47.24 -5.49 -6.38
CA GLU A 18 46.45 -4.55 -5.56
C GLU A 18 45.79 -3.42 -6.39
N ALA A 19 46.51 -2.95 -7.43
CA ALA A 19 45.92 -1.94 -8.34
C ALA A 19 44.77 -2.51 -9.19
N GLU A 20 44.88 -3.76 -9.61
CA GLU A 20 43.85 -4.46 -10.37
C GLU A 20 42.62 -4.76 -9.49
N GLU A 21 42.84 -5.24 -8.28
CA GLU A 21 41.75 -5.48 -7.30
C GLU A 21 40.99 -4.18 -6.92
N LYS A 22 41.72 -3.07 -6.76
CA LYS A 22 41.11 -1.76 -6.52
C LYS A 22 40.27 -1.28 -7.71
N ARG A 23 40.73 -1.52 -8.93
CA ARG A 23 39.96 -1.18 -10.15
C ARG A 23 38.69 -2.02 -10.28
N GLU A 24 38.78 -3.32 -10.04
CA GLU A 24 37.63 -4.21 -10.06
C GLU A 24 36.60 -3.84 -8.98
N ALA A 25 37.06 -3.50 -7.79
CA ALA A 25 36.20 -3.06 -6.69
C ALA A 25 35.50 -1.72 -7.01
N GLU A 26 36.20 -0.79 -7.66
CA GLU A 26 35.65 0.50 -8.07
C GLU A 26 34.63 0.34 -9.21
N GLU A 27 34.93 -0.49 -10.20
CA GLU A 27 34.02 -0.81 -11.30
C GLU A 27 32.74 -1.48 -10.79
N LYS A 28 32.87 -2.39 -9.86
CA LYS A 28 31.72 -3.04 -9.21
C LYS A 28 30.85 -2.05 -8.43
N ARG A 29 31.47 -1.13 -7.70
CA ARG A 29 30.73 -0.06 -6.99
C ARG A 29 29.97 0.83 -7.96
N LEU A 30 30.60 1.24 -9.06
CA LEU A 30 29.95 2.06 -10.10
C LEU A 30 28.81 1.31 -10.78
N ALA A 31 28.94 0.02 -11.02
CA ALA A 31 27.88 -0.81 -11.59
C ALA A 31 26.70 -0.94 -10.63
N ASP A 32 26.95 -1.14 -9.35
CA ASP A 32 25.91 -1.22 -8.32
C ASP A 32 25.18 0.13 -8.13
N GLU A 33 25.92 1.25 -8.19
CA GLU A 33 25.35 2.59 -8.11
C GLU A 33 24.45 2.89 -9.33
N ARG A 34 24.87 2.50 -10.53
CA ARG A 34 24.03 2.63 -11.75
C ARG A 34 22.75 1.80 -11.64
N ARG A 35 22.84 0.56 -11.18
CA ARG A 35 21.66 -0.30 -10.95
C ARG A 35 20.70 0.31 -9.92
N ALA A 36 21.22 0.85 -8.84
CA ALA A 36 20.42 1.53 -7.84
C ALA A 36 19.72 2.77 -8.41
N ALA A 37 20.42 3.57 -9.21
CA ALA A 37 19.86 4.74 -9.87
C ALA A 37 18.73 4.37 -10.87
N GLU A 38 18.92 3.33 -11.67
CA GLU A 38 17.90 2.81 -12.59
C GLU A 38 16.66 2.30 -11.84
N LEU A 39 16.85 1.60 -10.72
CA LEU A 39 15.75 1.13 -9.88
C LEU A 39 14.95 2.29 -9.26
N HIS A 40 15.64 3.35 -8.84
CA HIS A 40 15.01 4.56 -8.33
C HIS A 40 14.24 5.33 -9.42
N ALA A 41 14.79 5.40 -10.64
CA ALA A 41 14.11 6.02 -11.77
C ALA A 41 12.84 5.24 -12.16
N ALA A 42 12.92 3.91 -12.28
CA ALA A 42 11.78 3.06 -12.57
C ALA A 42 10.68 3.13 -11.50
N ASN A 43 11.06 3.23 -10.23
CA ASN A 43 10.11 3.42 -9.13
C ASN A 43 9.44 4.81 -9.15
N ARG A 44 10.15 5.84 -9.58
CA ARG A 44 9.58 7.17 -9.76
C ARG A 44 8.51 7.18 -10.85
N GLU A 45 8.81 6.65 -12.02
CA GLU A 45 7.84 6.55 -13.13
C GLU A 45 6.61 5.73 -12.73
N ARG A 46 6.81 4.63 -12.01
CA ARG A 46 5.72 3.78 -11.51
C ARG A 46 4.83 4.49 -10.49
N ASN A 47 5.38 5.37 -9.67
CA ASN A 47 4.62 6.16 -8.72
C ASN A 47 3.86 7.30 -9.41
N GLU A 48 4.46 7.98 -10.38
CA GLU A 48 3.81 9.03 -11.16
C GLU A 48 2.63 8.50 -12.00
N THR A 49 2.76 7.30 -12.58
CA THR A 49 1.65 6.66 -13.30
C THR A 49 0.51 6.28 -12.36
N LYS A 50 0.83 5.76 -11.15
CA LYS A 50 -0.19 5.44 -10.14
C LYS A 50 -0.89 6.69 -9.60
N GLU A 51 -0.19 7.80 -9.45
CA GLU A 51 -0.81 9.07 -9.04
C GLU A 51 -1.74 9.62 -10.13
N LYS A 52 -1.36 9.54 -11.39
CA LYS A 52 -2.22 9.95 -12.54
C LYS A 52 -3.47 9.08 -12.63
N GLU A 53 -3.36 7.76 -12.52
CA GLU A 53 -4.51 6.85 -12.50
C GLU A 53 -5.43 7.13 -11.30
N ASN A 54 -4.86 7.44 -10.13
CA ASN A 54 -5.65 7.77 -8.94
C ASN A 54 -6.39 9.10 -9.08
N VAL A 55 -5.80 10.09 -9.72
CA VAL A 55 -6.45 11.38 -10.03
C VAL A 55 -7.60 11.21 -11.03
N GLU A 56 -7.43 10.40 -12.07
CA GLU A 56 -8.48 10.10 -13.04
C GLU A 56 -9.66 9.34 -12.41
N THR A 57 -9.38 8.34 -11.58
CA THR A 57 -10.42 7.58 -10.87
C THR A 57 -11.19 8.44 -9.87
N VAL A 58 -10.53 9.38 -9.20
CA VAL A 58 -11.18 10.36 -8.30
C VAL A 58 -12.07 11.32 -9.08
N ASN A 59 -11.65 11.77 -10.25
CA ASN A 59 -12.45 12.66 -11.10
C ASN A 59 -13.66 11.94 -11.72
N MET A 60 -13.53 10.67 -12.14
CA MET A 60 -14.66 9.85 -12.57
C MET A 60 -15.68 9.63 -11.45
N ARG A 61 -15.23 9.37 -10.22
CA ARG A 61 -16.11 9.22 -9.05
C ARG A 61 -16.89 10.51 -8.74
N LYS A 62 -16.28 11.68 -8.90
CA LYS A 62 -16.98 12.97 -8.76
C LYS A 62 -18.05 13.18 -9.84
N LYS A 63 -17.82 12.68 -11.05
CA LYS A 63 -18.75 12.84 -12.18
C LYS A 63 -20.00 11.95 -12.06
N VAL A 64 -19.85 10.75 -11.44
CA VAL A 64 -20.96 9.81 -11.17
C VAL A 64 -21.82 10.23 -9.96
N MET A 65 -21.33 11.13 -9.12
CA MET A 65 -22.02 11.61 -7.91
C MET A 65 -23.02 12.75 -8.15
N ARG A 66 -23.35 13.10 -9.39
CA ARG A 66 -24.43 14.02 -9.70
C ARG A 66 -25.78 13.38 -9.33
N GLY A 67 -26.37 13.79 -8.23
CA GLY A 67 -27.63 13.24 -7.70
C GLY A 67 -27.47 12.49 -6.36
N SER A 68 -26.30 12.56 -5.74
CA SER A 68 -26.11 12.00 -4.40
C SER A 68 -26.49 13.01 -3.31
N ARG A 69 -27.18 12.53 -2.29
CA ARG A 69 -27.54 13.31 -1.11
C ARG A 69 -26.97 12.69 0.16
N LYS A 70 -26.48 13.56 1.06
CA LYS A 70 -26.08 13.14 2.40
C LYS A 70 -27.28 13.08 3.33
N ILE A 71 -27.56 11.93 3.88
CA ILE A 71 -28.60 11.70 4.88
C ILE A 71 -28.02 11.05 6.13
N THR A 72 -28.75 11.08 7.22
CA THR A 72 -28.40 10.28 8.39
C THR A 72 -28.79 8.83 8.14
N GLY A 73 -27.85 7.92 8.34
CA GLY A 73 -28.06 6.49 8.15
C GLY A 73 -27.07 5.67 8.96
N TYR A 74 -26.81 4.46 8.52
CA TYR A 74 -26.03 3.47 9.26
C TYR A 74 -24.92 2.88 8.37
N ARG A 75 -23.78 2.60 9.01
CA ARG A 75 -22.66 1.83 8.43
C ARG A 75 -22.23 0.77 9.40
N ILE A 76 -21.64 -0.30 8.90
CA ILE A 76 -21.08 -1.37 9.71
C ILE A 76 -19.58 -1.16 9.82
N GLN A 77 -19.06 -1.00 11.03
CA GLN A 77 -17.62 -0.99 11.28
C GLN A 77 -17.15 -2.41 11.52
N VAL A 78 -16.37 -2.94 10.61
CA VAL A 78 -15.89 -4.32 10.63
C VAL A 78 -14.53 -4.44 11.32
N TYR A 79 -13.70 -3.42 11.19
CA TYR A 79 -12.37 -3.37 11.74
C TYR A 79 -12.02 -1.99 12.30
N SER A 80 -11.37 -1.99 13.43
CA SER A 80 -10.72 -0.81 14.01
C SER A 80 -9.37 -1.25 14.58
N GLY A 81 -8.30 -0.83 13.94
CA GLY A 81 -6.93 -1.15 14.34
C GLY A 81 -6.19 0.06 14.89
N GLY A 82 -4.87 -0.07 15.06
CA GLY A 82 -3.99 1.02 15.46
C GLY A 82 -3.58 1.93 14.28
N ASN A 83 -2.39 2.50 14.41
CA ASN A 83 -1.81 3.45 13.44
C ASN A 83 -0.69 2.81 12.59
N SER A 84 -0.40 1.54 12.76
CA SER A 84 0.70 0.87 12.10
C SER A 84 0.42 0.58 10.62
N ARG A 85 1.48 0.35 9.85
CA ARG A 85 1.37 -0.12 8.47
C ARG A 85 0.65 -1.48 8.40
N GLN A 86 0.85 -2.33 9.39
CA GLN A 86 0.17 -3.62 9.49
C GLN A 86 -1.34 -3.46 9.71
N ASP A 87 -1.76 -2.49 10.52
CA ASP A 87 -3.18 -2.19 10.74
C ASP A 87 -3.85 -1.68 9.47
N ARG A 88 -3.16 -0.84 8.71
CA ARG A 88 -3.61 -0.42 7.39
C ARG A 88 -3.80 -1.60 6.45
N GLN A 89 -2.82 -2.50 6.39
CA GLN A 89 -2.88 -3.68 5.53
C GLN A 89 -4.03 -4.60 5.93
N ARG A 90 -4.19 -4.87 7.23
CA ARG A 90 -5.32 -5.67 7.74
C ARG A 90 -6.67 -5.05 7.40
N ALA A 91 -6.81 -3.74 7.54
CA ALA A 91 -8.04 -3.05 7.18
C ALA A 91 -8.36 -3.19 5.68
N GLN A 92 -7.36 -3.08 4.81
CA GLN A 92 -7.51 -3.29 3.37
C GLN A 92 -7.87 -4.74 3.01
N ASP A 93 -7.21 -5.71 3.62
CA ASP A 93 -7.46 -7.14 3.38
C ASP A 93 -8.88 -7.53 3.78
N ILE A 94 -9.33 -7.06 4.93
CA ILE A 94 -10.71 -7.26 5.40
C ILE A 94 -11.70 -6.59 4.44
N GLY A 95 -11.43 -5.36 4.02
CA GLY A 95 -12.25 -4.63 3.06
C GLY A 95 -12.37 -5.38 1.72
N ASN A 96 -11.27 -5.92 1.20
CA ASN A 96 -11.24 -6.70 -0.02
C ASN A 96 -12.04 -8.00 0.10
N LYS A 97 -11.91 -8.72 1.20
CA LYS A 97 -12.69 -9.95 1.47
C LYS A 97 -14.19 -9.68 1.47
N ILE A 98 -14.62 -8.60 2.10
CA ILE A 98 -16.03 -8.22 2.15
C ILE A 98 -16.53 -7.80 0.77
N LYS A 99 -15.73 -7.02 0.03
CA LYS A 99 -16.08 -6.60 -1.33
C LYS A 99 -16.20 -7.77 -2.31
N MET A 100 -15.36 -8.78 -2.17
CA MET A 100 -15.46 -10.01 -2.97
C MET A 100 -16.74 -10.80 -2.66
N LYS A 101 -17.17 -10.83 -1.40
CA LYS A 101 -18.39 -11.52 -0.98
C LYS A 101 -19.66 -10.72 -1.28
N PHE A 102 -19.60 -9.40 -1.14
CA PHE A 102 -20.73 -8.48 -1.33
C PHE A 102 -20.32 -7.33 -2.26
N PRO A 103 -20.19 -7.56 -3.58
CA PRO A 103 -19.72 -6.57 -4.53
C PRO A 103 -20.63 -5.35 -4.64
N ASP A 104 -21.92 -5.48 -4.31
CA ASP A 104 -22.92 -4.41 -4.35
C ASP A 104 -22.79 -3.43 -3.17
N GLN A 105 -22.03 -3.80 -2.13
CA GLN A 105 -21.88 -2.96 -0.96
C GLN A 105 -20.63 -2.10 -1.03
N PRO A 106 -20.73 -0.78 -0.77
CA PRO A 106 -19.56 0.07 -0.69
C PRO A 106 -18.72 -0.27 0.53
N VAL A 107 -17.41 -0.32 0.34
CA VAL A 107 -16.44 -0.59 1.41
C VAL A 107 -15.51 0.62 1.53
N TYR A 108 -15.36 1.12 2.74
CA TYR A 108 -14.54 2.29 3.06
C TYR A 108 -13.42 1.90 4.01
N VAL A 109 -12.18 2.03 3.57
CA VAL A 109 -10.98 1.85 4.39
C VAL A 109 -10.31 3.20 4.52
N HIS A 110 -10.38 3.80 5.71
CA HIS A 110 -9.81 5.11 5.99
C HIS A 110 -9.11 5.17 7.32
N PHE A 111 -8.17 6.11 7.42
CA PHE A 111 -7.57 6.48 8.68
C PHE A 111 -8.44 7.53 9.38
N TYR A 112 -9.02 7.14 10.49
CA TYR A 112 -9.69 8.05 11.42
C TYR A 112 -8.84 8.14 12.68
N SER A 113 -8.08 9.22 12.80
CA SER A 113 -7.16 9.39 13.93
C SER A 113 -7.78 8.95 15.27
N PRO A 114 -7.11 8.11 16.03
CA PRO A 114 -5.75 7.57 15.84
C PRO A 114 -5.67 6.18 15.16
N SER A 115 -6.69 5.73 14.47
CA SER A 115 -6.77 4.34 14.01
C SER A 115 -7.27 4.14 12.58
N TRP A 116 -6.79 3.06 11.95
CA TRP A 116 -7.33 2.56 10.69
C TRP A 116 -8.66 1.84 10.92
N LYS A 117 -9.65 2.17 10.11
CA LYS A 117 -11.01 1.58 10.22
C LYS A 117 -11.51 1.12 8.86
N CYS A 118 -12.21 -0.02 8.87
CA CYS A 118 -12.94 -0.54 7.72
C CYS A 118 -14.44 -0.46 8.02
N ARG A 119 -15.17 0.26 7.17
CA ARG A 119 -16.63 0.43 7.28
C ARG A 119 -17.31 -0.03 6.00
N VAL A 120 -18.48 -0.63 6.13
CA VAL A 120 -19.22 -1.23 5.03
C VAL A 120 -20.63 -0.68 4.96
N GLY A 121 -21.09 -0.43 3.76
CA GLY A 121 -22.48 -0.10 3.43
C GLY A 121 -22.86 1.34 3.68
N ASN A 122 -24.00 1.69 3.09
CA ASN A 122 -24.74 2.94 3.31
C ASN A 122 -26.20 2.56 3.48
N PHE A 123 -26.58 2.18 4.71
CA PHE A 123 -27.93 1.71 5.02
C PHE A 123 -28.80 2.86 5.49
N ARG A 124 -30.02 2.93 4.97
CA ARG A 124 -30.97 3.97 5.37
C ARG A 124 -31.65 3.63 6.71
N THR A 125 -31.87 2.35 6.96
CA THR A 125 -32.53 1.85 8.18
C THR A 125 -31.61 0.98 9.00
N TYR A 126 -31.94 0.87 10.29
CA TYR A 126 -31.19 0.00 11.21
C TYR A 126 -31.38 -1.48 10.86
N GLU A 127 -32.57 -1.85 10.42
CA GLU A 127 -32.91 -3.24 10.06
C GLU A 127 -32.08 -3.71 8.86
N GLU A 128 -31.87 -2.85 7.85
CA GLU A 128 -31.00 -3.17 6.72
C GLU A 128 -29.55 -3.38 7.18
N ALA A 129 -29.05 -2.50 8.01
CA ALA A 129 -27.72 -2.61 8.58
C ALA A 129 -27.58 -3.89 9.42
N ASN A 130 -28.59 -4.24 10.22
CA ASN A 130 -28.57 -5.42 11.07
C ASN A 130 -28.60 -6.73 10.25
N ARG A 131 -29.38 -6.76 9.16
CA ARG A 131 -29.36 -7.91 8.24
C ARG A 131 -27.96 -8.14 7.64
N MET A 132 -27.31 -7.08 7.22
CA MET A 132 -25.94 -7.16 6.68
C MET A 132 -24.92 -7.51 7.79
N LEU A 133 -25.08 -6.97 8.99
CA LEU A 133 -24.22 -7.28 10.13
C LEU A 133 -24.22 -8.79 10.45
N ARG A 134 -25.37 -9.45 10.40
CA ARG A 134 -25.45 -10.90 10.59
C ARG A 134 -24.65 -11.67 9.54
N LYS A 135 -24.73 -11.24 8.27
CA LYS A 135 -23.97 -11.85 7.18
C LYS A 135 -22.45 -11.64 7.35
N ILE A 136 -22.03 -10.46 7.80
CA ILE A 136 -20.61 -10.14 8.06
C ILE A 136 -20.10 -10.94 9.27
N LYS A 137 -20.88 -11.07 10.33
CA LYS A 137 -20.53 -11.91 11.48
C LYS A 137 -20.41 -13.39 11.11
N ALA A 138 -21.26 -13.87 10.20
CA ALA A 138 -21.17 -15.23 9.68
C ALA A 138 -19.88 -15.51 8.90
N MET A 139 -19.21 -14.46 8.37
CA MET A 139 -17.88 -14.56 7.75
C MET A 139 -16.73 -14.64 8.76
N GLY A 140 -16.99 -14.53 10.05
CA GLY A 140 -16.00 -14.57 11.12
C GLY A 140 -15.65 -13.20 11.75
N PHE A 141 -16.25 -12.10 11.27
CA PHE A 141 -16.01 -10.75 11.79
C PHE A 141 -16.95 -10.43 12.98
N ASN A 142 -16.78 -11.14 14.08
CA ASN A 142 -17.69 -11.07 15.23
C ASN A 142 -17.65 -9.73 15.96
N SER A 143 -16.56 -8.97 15.86
CA SER A 143 -16.41 -7.65 16.48
C SER A 143 -17.05 -6.51 15.69
N SER A 144 -17.77 -6.83 14.61
CA SER A 144 -18.46 -5.83 13.79
C SER A 144 -19.61 -5.17 14.53
N THR A 145 -19.73 -3.86 14.38
CA THR A 145 -20.75 -3.02 15.03
C THR A 145 -21.42 -2.09 14.04
N ILE A 146 -22.67 -1.70 14.34
CA ILE A 146 -23.39 -0.69 13.56
C ILE A 146 -23.10 0.70 14.12
N LEU A 147 -22.77 1.63 13.22
CA LEU A 147 -22.54 3.04 13.55
C LEU A 147 -23.60 3.91 12.84
N ARG A 148 -24.16 4.83 13.58
CA ARG A 148 -25.01 5.89 13.00
C ARG A 148 -24.15 7.07 12.56
N GLY A 149 -24.42 7.61 11.38
CA GLY A 149 -23.69 8.74 10.85
C GLY A 149 -24.23 9.24 9.52
N LYS A 150 -23.56 10.22 8.94
CA LYS A 150 -23.93 10.69 7.60
C LYS A 150 -23.47 9.70 6.54
N ILE A 151 -24.40 9.29 5.71
CA ILE A 151 -24.16 8.41 4.55
C ILE A 151 -24.51 9.16 3.26
N THR A 152 -23.91 8.73 2.17
CA THR A 152 -24.22 9.22 0.82
C THR A 152 -25.10 8.19 0.12
N VAL A 153 -26.29 8.60 -0.29
CA VAL A 153 -27.21 7.76 -1.06
C VAL A 153 -27.40 8.34 -2.44
N GLN A 154 -27.54 7.48 -3.43
CA GLN A 154 -27.90 7.83 -4.80
C GLN A 154 -29.42 7.77 -4.97
N TYR A 155 -29.95 8.64 -5.87
CA TYR A 155 -31.33 8.61 -6.28
C TYR A 155 -31.52 7.70 -7.48
#